data_d2fe03c5dd5f6ea83c01f20680ffef85
#
_entry.id   d2fe03c5dd5f6ea83c01f20680ffef85
#
_cell.length_a   1.000
_cell.length_b   1.000
_cell.length_c   1.000
_cell.angle_alpha   90.00
_cell.angle_beta   90.00
_cell.angle_gamma   90.00
#
_symmetry.space_group_name_H-M   'P 1'
#
loop_
_entity.id
_entity.type
_entity.pdbx_description
1 polymer ?
#
loop_
_entity_poly.entity_id
_entity_poly.type
_entity_poly.pdbx_seq_one_letter_code
_entity_poly.pdbx_strand_id
1 'polypeptide(L)'
;MLKSVNWIAVLVSVVVLEIVGFLWYAVIFSQIWMDALGTPQDPKPLAVAQSLGVINTLIIVVGLDWLLNRLNRSGLAASVTTALLAWLFFDFTTMALDYLFVGHNATVVIINMGYQLVAYALAGMIFGLLPKKAAA
;
A
#
# COMPACT_ATOMS: atom_id res chain seq x y z
N MET A 1 -7.89 17.47 10.15
CA MET A 1 -7.26 16.29 9.57
C MET A 1 -6.31 16.66 8.43
N LEU A 2 -6.76 17.27 7.33
CA LEU A 2 -5.90 17.57 6.16
C LEU A 2 -4.78 18.59 6.40
N LYS A 3 -4.94 19.53 7.33
CA LYS A 3 -3.90 20.52 7.71
C LYS A 3 -2.68 19.90 8.37
N SER A 4 -2.79 18.70 8.92
CA SER A 4 -1.68 17.99 9.56
C SER A 4 -0.94 17.04 8.62
N VAL A 5 -1.40 16.86 7.38
CA VAL A 5 -0.82 15.93 6.42
C VAL A 5 0.53 16.41 5.91
N ASN A 6 1.49 15.50 5.85
CA ASN A 6 2.79 15.70 5.23
C ASN A 6 2.70 15.44 3.72
N TRP A 7 2.19 16.40 2.97
CA TRP A 7 1.92 16.24 1.54
C TRP A 7 3.15 15.88 0.71
N ILE A 8 4.35 16.32 1.13
CA ILE A 8 5.59 15.96 0.42
C ILE A 8 5.83 14.46 0.56
N ALA A 9 5.82 13.92 1.77
CA ALA A 9 5.99 12.50 2.01
C ALA A 9 4.86 11.67 1.37
N VAL A 10 3.62 12.16 1.40
CA VAL A 10 2.46 11.51 0.75
C VAL A 10 2.69 11.40 -0.76
N LEU A 11 3.01 12.49 -1.44
CA LEU A 11 3.22 12.48 -2.90
C LEU A 11 4.41 11.60 -3.29
N VAL A 12 5.52 11.69 -2.56
CA VAL A 12 6.68 10.81 -2.79
C VAL A 12 6.29 9.35 -2.60
N SER A 13 5.55 9.02 -1.54
CA SER A 13 5.08 7.66 -1.30
C SER A 13 4.20 7.15 -2.43
N VAL A 14 3.21 7.94 -2.87
CA VAL A 14 2.33 7.53 -3.98
C VAL A 14 3.15 7.23 -5.23
N VAL A 15 4.05 8.12 -5.64
CA VAL A 15 4.88 7.90 -6.83
C VAL A 15 5.75 6.65 -6.70
N VAL A 16 6.40 6.47 -5.56
CA VAL A 16 7.25 5.28 -5.32
C VAL A 16 6.42 4.01 -5.34
N LEU A 17 5.26 3.98 -4.69
CA LEU A 17 4.42 2.80 -4.62
C LEU A 17 3.80 2.44 -5.98
N GLU A 18 3.42 3.41 -6.81
CA GLU A 18 2.95 3.15 -8.16
C GLU A 18 4.08 2.55 -9.04
N ILE A 19 5.30 3.06 -8.93
CA ILE A 19 6.46 2.47 -9.64
C ILE A 19 6.72 1.04 -9.15
N VAL A 20 6.73 0.81 -7.85
CA VAL A 20 6.94 -0.52 -7.28
C VAL A 20 5.80 -1.47 -7.68
N GLY A 21 4.56 -1.00 -7.68
CA GLY A 21 3.40 -1.77 -8.13
C GLY A 21 3.51 -2.18 -9.60
N PHE A 22 3.91 -1.26 -10.47
CA PHE A 22 4.17 -1.56 -11.88
C PHE A 22 5.26 -2.64 -12.01
N LEU A 23 6.39 -2.47 -11.34
CA LEU A 23 7.48 -3.45 -11.39
C LEU A 23 7.04 -4.82 -10.84
N TRP A 24 6.25 -4.82 -9.77
CA TRP A 24 5.77 -6.04 -9.13
C TRP A 24 4.81 -6.84 -10.02
N TYR A 25 3.77 -6.19 -10.51
CA TYR A 25 2.70 -6.87 -11.27
C TYR A 25 2.95 -6.97 -12.77
N ALA A 26 3.65 -6.02 -13.36
CA ALA A 26 3.85 -6.00 -14.81
C ALA A 26 5.21 -6.56 -15.25
N VAL A 27 6.19 -6.68 -14.34
CA VAL A 27 7.55 -7.14 -14.67
C VAL A 27 7.91 -8.40 -13.90
N ILE A 28 7.93 -8.36 -12.57
CA ILE A 28 8.48 -9.46 -11.75
C ILE A 28 7.53 -10.66 -11.71
N PHE A 29 6.26 -10.44 -11.37
CA PHE A 29 5.28 -11.50 -11.15
C PHE A 29 4.22 -11.58 -12.27
N SER A 30 4.39 -10.86 -13.37
CA SER A 30 3.40 -10.69 -14.43
C SER A 30 2.76 -12.02 -14.88
N GLN A 31 3.58 -12.98 -15.33
CA GLN A 31 3.08 -14.24 -15.84
C GLN A 31 2.39 -15.08 -14.77
N ILE A 32 3.05 -15.24 -13.62
CA ILE A 32 2.54 -16.08 -12.52
C ILE A 32 1.24 -15.48 -11.95
N TRP A 33 1.18 -14.15 -11.83
CA TRP A 33 0.01 -13.46 -11.31
C TRP A 33 -1.18 -13.55 -12.28
N MET A 34 -0.95 -13.34 -13.57
CA MET A 34 -1.99 -13.44 -14.61
C MET A 34 -2.53 -14.87 -14.73
N ASP A 35 -1.66 -15.87 -14.71
CA ASP A 35 -2.07 -17.27 -14.79
C ASP A 35 -2.90 -17.68 -13.57
N ALA A 36 -2.52 -17.21 -12.38
CA ALA A 36 -3.22 -17.50 -11.13
C ALA A 36 -4.54 -16.71 -10.99
N LEU A 37 -4.60 -15.49 -11.52
CA LEU A 37 -5.80 -14.64 -11.50
C LEU A 37 -6.92 -15.21 -12.39
N GLY A 38 -6.54 -15.78 -13.54
CA GLY A 38 -7.50 -16.25 -14.53
C GLY A 38 -8.26 -15.10 -15.24
N THR A 39 -9.42 -15.42 -15.79
CA THR A 39 -10.25 -14.42 -16.47
C THR A 39 -11.08 -13.64 -15.45
N PRO A 40 -10.93 -12.31 -15.36
CA PRO A 40 -11.75 -11.49 -14.48
C PRO A 40 -13.23 -11.60 -14.84
N GLN A 41 -14.10 -11.71 -13.83
CA GLN A 41 -15.56 -11.75 -14.04
C GLN A 41 -16.14 -10.40 -14.49
N ASP A 42 -15.54 -9.30 -14.04
CA ASP A 42 -15.95 -7.94 -14.36
C ASP A 42 -14.72 -7.07 -14.68
N PRO A 43 -14.13 -7.26 -15.88
CA PRO A 43 -12.93 -6.53 -16.25
C PRO A 43 -13.22 -5.04 -16.43
N LYS A 44 -12.48 -4.19 -15.72
CA LYS A 44 -12.54 -2.74 -15.88
C LYS A 44 -11.60 -2.28 -17.00
N PRO A 45 -11.93 -1.22 -17.74
CA PRO A 45 -10.96 -0.59 -18.64
C PRO A 45 -9.67 -0.24 -17.88
N LEU A 46 -8.51 -0.50 -18.49
CA LEU A 46 -7.21 -0.34 -17.84
C LEU A 46 -7.02 1.06 -17.21
N ALA A 47 -7.40 2.11 -17.92
CA ALA A 47 -7.30 3.48 -17.42
C ALA A 47 -8.15 3.71 -16.15
N VAL A 48 -9.33 3.08 -16.07
CA VAL A 48 -10.20 3.16 -14.88
C VAL A 48 -9.57 2.40 -13.73
N ALA A 49 -9.10 1.18 -13.96
CA ALA A 49 -8.45 0.36 -12.93
C ALA A 49 -7.20 1.06 -12.38
N GLN A 50 -6.35 1.62 -13.23
CA GLN A 50 -5.16 2.37 -12.82
C GLN A 50 -5.53 3.63 -12.02
N SER A 51 -6.50 4.42 -12.48
CA SER A 51 -6.94 5.62 -11.77
C SER A 51 -7.48 5.31 -10.37
N LEU A 52 -8.28 4.25 -10.25
CA LEU A 52 -8.79 3.79 -8.96
C LEU A 52 -7.67 3.23 -8.07
N GLY A 53 -6.67 2.56 -8.65
CA GLY A 53 -5.46 2.11 -7.96
C GLY A 53 -4.71 3.27 -7.32
N VAL A 54 -4.40 4.32 -8.09
CA VAL A 54 -3.74 5.53 -7.58
C VAL A 54 -4.54 6.19 -6.45
N ILE A 55 -5.86 6.30 -6.61
CA ILE A 55 -6.73 6.86 -5.57
C ILE A 55 -6.66 5.99 -4.31
N ASN A 56 -6.70 4.67 -4.45
CA ASN A 56 -6.59 3.75 -3.33
C ASN A 56 -5.24 3.89 -2.62
N THR A 57 -4.14 3.94 -3.35
CA THR A 57 -2.80 4.18 -2.81
C THR A 57 -2.75 5.50 -2.04
N LEU A 58 -3.33 6.57 -2.59
CA LEU A 58 -3.40 7.88 -1.93
C LEU A 58 -4.17 7.79 -0.60
N ILE A 59 -5.31 7.10 -0.57
CA ILE A 59 -6.11 6.92 0.65
C ILE A 59 -5.30 6.20 1.73
N ILE A 60 -4.63 5.11 1.37
CA ILE A 60 -3.79 4.32 2.30
C ILE A 60 -2.66 5.18 2.86
N VAL A 61 -1.94 5.90 2.00
CA VAL A 61 -0.78 6.71 2.38
C VAL A 61 -1.19 7.89 3.27
N VAL A 62 -2.29 8.58 2.96
CA VAL A 62 -2.86 9.63 3.82
C VAL A 62 -3.32 9.07 5.16
N GLY A 63 -3.95 7.90 5.15
CA GLY A 63 -4.35 7.19 6.37
C GLY A 63 -3.16 6.82 7.25
N LEU A 64 -2.07 6.36 6.64
CA LEU A 64 -0.83 6.04 7.37
C LEU A 64 -0.18 7.30 7.96
N ASP A 65 -0.08 8.40 7.21
CA ASP A 65 0.40 9.67 7.73
C ASP A 65 -0.44 10.14 8.94
N TRP A 66 -1.77 10.06 8.81
CA TRP A 66 -2.66 10.40 9.92
C TRP A 66 -2.42 9.52 11.15
N LEU A 67 -2.25 8.20 10.96
CA LEU A 67 -2.00 7.26 12.04
C LEU A 67 -0.67 7.55 12.75
N LEU A 68 0.40 7.77 11.98
CA LEU A 68 1.73 8.12 12.50
C LEU A 68 1.67 9.41 13.33
N ASN A 69 1.00 10.44 12.81
CA ASN A 69 0.80 11.70 13.53
C ASN A 69 -0.04 11.51 14.80
N ARG A 70 -1.10 10.72 14.76
CA ARG A 70 -1.98 10.47 15.90
C ARG A 70 -1.30 9.72 17.03
N LEU A 71 -0.40 8.80 16.69
CA LEU A 71 0.38 8.00 17.62
C LEU A 71 1.70 8.68 18.04
N ASN A 72 1.97 9.88 17.55
CA ASN A 72 3.24 10.61 17.76
C ASN A 72 4.47 9.75 17.38
N ARG A 73 4.35 8.99 16.29
CA ARG A 73 5.43 8.14 15.78
C ARG A 73 6.28 8.91 14.78
N SER A 74 7.53 9.16 15.15
CA SER A 74 8.52 9.85 14.31
C SER A 74 9.83 9.09 14.24
N GLY A 75 10.57 9.32 13.15
CA GLY A 75 11.82 8.62 12.87
C GLY A 75 11.60 7.26 12.20
N LEU A 76 12.68 6.76 11.59
CA LEU A 76 12.63 5.63 10.68
C LEU A 76 12.04 4.36 11.31
N ALA A 77 12.62 3.92 12.43
CA ALA A 77 12.20 2.66 13.06
C ALA A 77 10.74 2.71 13.54
N ALA A 78 10.32 3.82 14.17
CA ALA A 78 8.95 3.97 14.68
C ALA A 78 7.93 4.02 13.53
N SER A 79 8.23 4.72 12.43
CA SER A 79 7.35 4.83 11.28
C SER A 79 7.20 3.50 10.55
N VAL A 80 8.30 2.79 10.30
CA VAL A 80 8.28 1.46 9.65
C VAL A 80 7.53 0.45 10.52
N THR A 81 7.83 0.38 11.81
CA THR A 81 7.13 -0.56 12.72
C THR A 81 5.63 -0.29 12.74
N THR A 82 5.22 0.99 12.82
CA THR A 82 3.79 1.34 12.83
C THR A 82 3.12 0.98 11.50
N ALA A 83 3.78 1.22 10.37
CA ALA A 83 3.26 0.85 9.06
C ALA A 83 3.08 -0.68 8.93
N LEU A 84 4.08 -1.46 9.35
CA LEU A 84 4.01 -2.92 9.31
C LEU A 84 2.94 -3.49 10.25
N LEU A 85 2.71 -2.88 11.41
CA LEU A 85 1.62 -3.27 12.29
C LEU A 85 0.25 -2.91 11.69
N ALA A 86 0.13 -1.77 11.01
CA ALA A 86 -1.09 -1.42 10.29
C ALA A 86 -1.38 -2.43 9.17
N TRP A 87 -0.37 -2.80 8.38
CA TRP A 87 -0.48 -3.87 7.39
C TRP A 87 -0.94 -5.18 8.02
N LEU A 88 -0.27 -5.62 9.10
CA LEU A 88 -0.58 -6.91 9.74
C LEU A 88 -2.01 -6.96 10.29
N PHE A 89 -2.44 -5.90 10.98
CA PHE A 89 -3.74 -5.93 11.68
C PHE A 89 -4.94 -5.64 10.78
N PHE A 90 -4.76 -4.91 9.68
CA PHE A 90 -5.88 -4.48 8.85
C PHE A 90 -5.84 -5.08 7.44
N ASP A 91 -4.71 -5.01 6.76
CA ASP A 91 -4.62 -5.42 5.36
C ASP A 91 -4.44 -6.93 5.24
N PHE A 92 -3.45 -7.49 5.93
CA PHE A 92 -3.22 -8.94 5.97
C PHE A 92 -4.47 -9.71 6.42
N THR A 93 -5.13 -9.27 7.49
CA THR A 93 -6.32 -9.98 8.00
C THR A 93 -7.49 -9.93 7.03
N THR A 94 -7.68 -8.81 6.33
CA THR A 94 -8.71 -8.68 5.29
C THR A 94 -8.45 -9.63 4.13
N MET A 95 -7.22 -9.68 3.62
CA MET A 95 -6.85 -10.58 2.54
C MET A 95 -6.88 -12.06 2.95
N ALA A 96 -6.58 -12.36 4.22
CA ALA A 96 -6.73 -13.70 4.75
C ALA A 96 -8.20 -14.15 4.76
N LEU A 97 -9.12 -13.26 5.11
CA LEU A 97 -10.57 -13.53 5.01
C LEU A 97 -11.02 -13.75 3.57
N ASP A 98 -10.54 -12.95 2.63
CA ASP A 98 -10.83 -13.14 1.21
C ASP A 98 -10.36 -14.50 0.71
N TYR A 99 -9.17 -14.93 1.11
CA TYR A 99 -8.67 -16.27 0.79
C TYR A 99 -9.56 -17.37 1.36
N LEU A 100 -9.96 -17.24 2.63
CA LEU A 100 -10.71 -18.29 3.34
C LEU A 100 -12.17 -18.40 2.88
N PHE A 101 -12.83 -17.28 2.59
CA PHE A 101 -14.28 -17.24 2.38
C PHE A 101 -14.70 -16.89 0.96
N VAL A 102 -13.90 -16.13 0.21
CA VAL A 102 -14.17 -15.79 -1.20
C VAL A 102 -13.55 -16.83 -2.14
N GLY A 103 -12.50 -17.53 -1.69
CA GLY A 103 -11.88 -18.59 -2.46
C GLY A 103 -10.90 -18.11 -3.54
N HIS A 104 -10.23 -16.98 -3.30
CA HIS A 104 -9.16 -16.52 -4.17
C HIS A 104 -8.00 -17.51 -4.24
N ASN A 105 -7.36 -17.58 -5.41
CA ASN A 105 -6.18 -18.43 -5.60
C ASN A 105 -5.06 -18.03 -4.63
N ALA A 106 -4.48 -19.01 -3.91
CA ALA A 106 -3.42 -18.77 -2.93
C ALA A 106 -2.21 -18.02 -3.52
N THR A 107 -1.85 -18.30 -4.77
CA THR A 107 -0.74 -17.61 -5.46
C THR A 107 -1.05 -16.12 -5.63
N VAL A 108 -2.27 -15.77 -6.04
CA VAL A 108 -2.71 -14.36 -6.14
C VAL A 108 -2.64 -13.67 -4.78
N VAL A 109 -3.14 -14.33 -3.74
CA VAL A 109 -3.15 -13.79 -2.38
C VAL A 109 -1.73 -13.55 -1.86
N ILE A 110 -0.82 -14.51 -2.04
CA ILE A 110 0.58 -14.39 -1.61
C ILE A 110 1.29 -13.25 -2.34
N ILE A 111 1.11 -13.14 -3.67
CA ILE A 111 1.71 -12.06 -4.46
C ILE A 111 1.19 -10.69 -3.99
N ASN A 112 -0.13 -10.57 -3.80
CA ASN A 112 -0.75 -9.33 -3.35
C ASN A 112 -0.33 -8.95 -1.91
N MET A 113 -0.33 -9.90 -0.98
CA MET A 113 0.16 -9.68 0.39
C MET A 113 1.63 -9.27 0.42
N GLY A 114 2.46 -9.90 -0.42
CA GLY A 114 3.87 -9.54 -0.56
C GLY A 114 4.06 -8.11 -1.06
N TYR A 115 3.29 -7.70 -2.07
CA TYR A 115 3.28 -6.32 -2.53
C TYR A 115 2.89 -5.34 -1.41
N GLN A 116 1.79 -5.61 -0.73
CA GLN A 116 1.31 -4.74 0.34
C GLN A 116 2.30 -4.64 1.50
N LEU A 117 2.94 -5.75 1.89
CA LEU A 117 4.00 -5.73 2.91
C LEU A 117 5.14 -4.77 2.52
N VAL A 118 5.62 -4.87 1.27
CA VAL A 118 6.69 -3.99 0.74
C VAL A 118 6.20 -2.55 0.66
N ALA A 119 4.97 -2.32 0.20
CA ALA A 119 4.38 -0.99 0.08
C ALA A 119 4.26 -0.27 1.44
N TYR A 120 3.77 -0.96 2.47
CA TYR A 120 3.69 -0.39 3.81
C TYR A 120 5.08 -0.13 4.41
N ALA A 121 6.04 -1.03 4.20
CA ALA A 121 7.42 -0.82 4.64
C ALA A 121 8.03 0.43 3.99
N LEU A 122 7.90 0.57 2.66
CA LEU A 122 8.42 1.72 1.92
C LEU A 122 7.73 3.03 2.33
N ALA A 123 6.41 3.04 2.46
CA ALA A 123 5.69 4.21 2.96
C ALA A 123 6.17 4.61 4.36
N GLY A 124 6.31 3.65 5.27
CA GLY A 124 6.87 3.88 6.61
C GLY A 124 8.28 4.46 6.57
N MET A 125 9.14 3.96 5.67
CA MET A 125 10.49 4.50 5.46
C MET A 125 10.45 5.95 4.97
N ILE A 126 9.62 6.25 3.98
CA ILE A 126 9.49 7.60 3.41
C ILE A 126 9.03 8.58 4.49
N PHE A 127 8.01 8.25 5.28
CA PHE A 127 7.57 9.09 6.39
C PHE A 127 8.62 9.25 7.48
N GLY A 128 9.40 8.22 7.75
CA GLY A 128 10.49 8.27 8.72
C GLY A 128 11.68 9.12 8.29
N LEU A 129 11.95 9.17 6.97
CA LEU A 129 13.05 9.93 6.37
C LEU A 129 12.65 11.37 5.99
N LEU A 130 11.37 11.60 5.72
CA LEU A 130 10.80 12.91 5.38
C LEU A 130 9.83 13.37 6.47
N PRO A 131 10.30 13.59 7.70
CA PRO A 131 9.42 14.02 8.78
C PRO A 131 8.82 15.38 8.46
N LYS A 132 7.57 15.60 8.90
CA LYS A 132 6.94 16.91 8.79
C LYS A 132 7.76 17.93 9.58
N LYS A 133 8.11 19.05 8.94
CA LYS A 133 8.72 20.16 9.65
C LYS A 133 7.76 20.68 10.71
N ALA A 134 8.24 20.84 11.93
CA ALA A 134 7.47 21.53 12.96
C ALA A 134 7.06 22.90 12.43
N ALA A 135 5.79 23.27 12.60
CA ALA A 135 5.37 24.62 12.30
C ALA A 135 6.13 25.56 13.25
N ALA A 136 6.90 26.47 12.68
CA ALA A 136 7.59 27.51 13.43
C ALA A 136 6.59 28.44 14.11
#